data_30ad31a6199d4814a89eb3bc2e1cb8c8
#
_entry.id   30ad31a6199d4814a89eb3bc2e1cb8c8
#
_cell.length_a   1.000
_cell.length_b   1.000
_cell.length_c   1.000
_cell.angle_alpha   90.00
_cell.angle_beta   90.00
_cell.angle_gamma   90.00
#
_symmetry.space_group_name_H-M   'P 1'
#
loop_
_entity.id
_entity.type
_entity.pdbx_description
1 polymer ?
#
loop_
_entity_poly.entity_id
_entity_poly.type
_entity_poly.pdbx_seq_one_letter_code
_entity_poly.pdbx_strand_id
1 'polypeptide(L)'
;ADESFGSIVFIIPNESQQFYDDQKIVLKNDQCAQHVGTYKYSTKMEIEKTVPAIRIVDGVELPKSNRTVTEKKDFGKTLFEKPGECVSRKNFEVQKVLDSGDAIALEIRETISGHVFTSDLEVLILAQEGSNFYNNQIVKAPKGKCARQIGNYKYQQYGSTKVIPIIAFK
;
A
#
# COMPACT_ATOMS: atom_id res chain seq x y z
N ALA A 1 -18.21 -9.56 16.83
CA ALA A 1 -16.88 -10.18 16.75
C ALA A 1 -16.23 -9.62 15.50
N ASP A 2 -15.30 -8.67 15.65
CA ASP A 2 -14.48 -8.15 14.56
C ASP A 2 -13.51 -9.25 14.13
N GLU A 3 -13.78 -9.91 13.03
CA GLU A 3 -12.78 -10.72 12.34
C GLU A 3 -11.82 -9.80 11.58
N SER A 4 -10.85 -9.26 12.31
CA SER A 4 -9.70 -8.59 11.71
C SER A 4 -8.86 -9.68 11.04
N PHE A 5 -8.89 -9.77 9.73
CA PHE A 5 -7.99 -10.60 8.95
C PHE A 5 -6.56 -10.06 9.09
N GLY A 6 -5.85 -10.53 10.12
CA GLY A 6 -4.45 -10.18 10.33
C GLY A 6 -3.54 -10.78 9.27
N SER A 7 -2.44 -10.11 8.96
CA SER A 7 -1.40 -10.66 8.11
C SER A 7 -0.65 -11.78 8.83
N ILE A 8 -0.41 -12.92 8.16
CA ILE A 8 0.40 -14.01 8.68
C ILE A 8 1.86 -13.73 8.34
N VAL A 9 2.73 -13.80 9.34
CA VAL A 9 4.17 -13.68 9.17
C VAL A 9 4.90 -14.84 9.87
N PHE A 10 6.06 -15.20 9.38
CA PHE A 10 6.95 -16.15 10.05
C PHE A 10 7.99 -15.36 10.85
N ILE A 11 8.08 -15.58 12.17
CA ILE A 11 9.02 -14.89 13.03
C ILE A 11 10.23 -15.80 13.24
N ILE A 12 11.41 -15.30 12.86
CA ILE A 12 12.68 -15.99 13.11
C ILE A 12 13.15 -15.64 14.52
N PRO A 13 13.29 -16.62 15.44
CA PRO A 13 13.77 -16.35 16.78
C PRO A 13 15.23 -15.90 16.76
N ASN A 14 15.62 -15.08 17.73
CA ASN A 14 17.02 -14.81 18.04
C ASN A 14 17.61 -15.99 18.83
N GLU A 15 18.94 -16.09 18.94
CA GLU A 15 19.66 -17.24 19.51
C GLU A 15 19.22 -17.71 20.92
N SER A 16 18.61 -16.80 21.70
CA SER A 16 18.09 -17.09 23.04
C SER A 16 16.59 -17.08 23.18
N GLN A 17 15.86 -16.93 22.06
CA GLN A 17 14.40 -16.71 22.05
C GLN A 17 13.69 -18.01 21.66
N GLN A 18 12.71 -18.42 22.46
CA GLN A 18 11.80 -19.52 22.15
C GLN A 18 10.36 -19.02 22.13
N PHE A 19 9.60 -19.47 21.16
CA PHE A 19 8.18 -19.15 21.04
C PHE A 19 7.34 -20.39 21.34
N TYR A 20 6.13 -20.17 21.86
CA TYR A 20 5.14 -21.21 22.12
C TYR A 20 3.77 -20.80 21.55
N ASP A 21 2.90 -21.78 21.39
CA ASP A 21 1.58 -21.57 20.82
C ASP A 21 0.78 -20.53 21.63
N ASP A 22 0.00 -19.69 20.92
CA ASP A 22 -0.82 -18.61 21.49
C ASP A 22 -0.07 -17.49 22.23
N GLN A 23 1.26 -17.46 22.13
CA GLN A 23 2.07 -16.38 22.70
C GLN A 23 1.78 -15.05 22.00
N LYS A 24 1.41 -14.03 22.78
CA LYS A 24 1.32 -12.65 22.30
C LYS A 24 2.67 -11.97 22.34
N ILE A 25 3.14 -11.52 21.17
CA ILE A 25 4.41 -10.79 21.04
C ILE A 25 4.06 -9.32 20.88
N VAL A 26 4.48 -8.51 21.84
CA VAL A 26 4.32 -7.06 21.84
C VAL A 26 5.69 -6.44 21.63
N LEU A 27 5.83 -5.67 20.54
CA LEU A 27 7.08 -4.94 20.29
C LEU A 27 7.22 -3.78 21.27
N LYS A 28 8.41 -3.60 21.83
CA LYS A 28 8.75 -2.43 22.64
C LYS A 28 9.00 -1.22 21.73
N ASN A 29 9.03 -0.01 22.33
CA ASN A 29 9.20 1.23 21.59
C ASN A 29 10.54 1.34 20.82
N ASP A 30 11.54 0.58 21.22
CA ASP A 30 12.88 0.49 20.65
C ASP A 30 13.07 -0.74 19.75
N GLN A 31 12.02 -1.52 19.54
CA GLN A 31 12.05 -2.73 18.73
C GLN A 31 11.29 -2.52 17.41
N CYS A 32 11.81 -3.11 16.35
CA CYS A 32 11.09 -3.20 15.08
C CYS A 32 11.12 -4.62 14.48
N ALA A 33 10.10 -4.93 13.69
CA ALA A 33 10.04 -6.14 12.90
C ALA A 33 10.73 -5.89 11.55
N GLN A 34 11.92 -6.44 11.36
CA GLN A 34 12.66 -6.33 10.11
C GLN A 34 12.33 -7.50 9.19
N HIS A 35 11.93 -7.20 7.95
CA HIS A 35 11.76 -8.22 6.92
C HIS A 35 13.12 -8.79 6.50
N VAL A 36 13.30 -10.10 6.60
CA VAL A 36 14.56 -10.78 6.30
C VAL A 36 14.45 -11.79 5.17
N GLY A 37 13.25 -12.04 4.66
CA GLY A 37 13.03 -12.98 3.56
C GLY A 37 11.62 -13.51 3.52
N THR A 38 11.45 -14.68 2.93
CA THR A 38 10.15 -15.37 2.83
C THR A 38 10.27 -16.79 3.35
N TYR A 39 9.20 -17.32 3.93
CA TYR A 39 9.10 -18.69 4.40
C TYR A 39 7.96 -19.41 3.66
N LYS A 40 8.28 -20.60 3.13
CA LYS A 40 7.29 -21.49 2.49
C LYS A 40 6.91 -22.59 3.44
N TYR A 41 5.62 -22.87 3.56
CA TYR A 41 5.10 -23.98 4.34
C TYR A 41 3.90 -24.63 3.67
N SER A 42 3.68 -25.90 3.96
CA SER A 42 2.50 -26.64 3.49
C SER A 42 1.44 -26.64 4.58
N THR A 43 0.22 -26.33 4.21
CA THR A 43 -0.94 -26.46 5.09
C THR A 43 -1.34 -27.93 5.25
N LYS A 44 -2.24 -28.24 6.20
CA LYS A 44 -2.82 -29.60 6.38
C LYS A 44 -3.54 -30.13 5.13
N MET A 45 -3.90 -29.24 4.20
CA MET A 45 -4.53 -29.58 2.90
C MET A 45 -3.50 -29.66 1.77
N GLU A 46 -2.22 -29.79 2.08
CA GLU A 46 -1.09 -29.85 1.11
C GLU A 46 -0.97 -28.63 0.19
N ILE A 47 -1.55 -27.50 0.59
CA ILE A 47 -1.43 -26.25 -0.15
C ILE A 47 -0.16 -25.54 0.31
N GLU A 48 0.77 -25.31 -0.62
CA GLU A 48 1.95 -24.48 -0.36
C GLU A 48 1.57 -23.01 -0.18
N LYS A 49 2.03 -22.40 0.90
CA LYS A 49 1.88 -20.97 1.16
C LYS A 49 3.24 -20.33 1.41
N THR A 50 3.38 -19.09 0.97
CA THR A 50 4.57 -18.26 1.22
C THR A 50 4.16 -17.07 2.07
N VAL A 51 4.88 -16.85 3.16
CA VAL A 51 4.65 -15.73 4.08
C VAL A 51 5.95 -14.94 4.28
N PRO A 52 5.87 -13.64 4.60
CA PRO A 52 7.04 -12.86 4.96
C PRO A 52 7.73 -13.47 6.19
N ALA A 53 9.06 -13.59 6.14
CA ALA A 53 9.88 -13.92 7.29
C ALA A 53 10.44 -12.63 7.91
N ILE A 54 10.21 -12.45 9.20
CA ILE A 54 10.63 -11.27 9.94
C ILE A 54 11.52 -11.65 11.12
N ARG A 55 12.37 -10.72 11.56
CA ARG A 55 13.12 -10.80 12.81
C ARG A 55 12.85 -9.56 13.63
N ILE A 56 12.69 -9.73 14.94
CA ILE A 56 12.58 -8.61 15.87
C ILE A 56 13.99 -8.17 16.22
N VAL A 57 14.31 -6.91 15.98
CA VAL A 57 15.62 -6.31 16.25
C VAL A 57 15.48 -5.14 17.23
N ASP A 58 16.45 -5.04 18.15
CA ASP A 58 16.53 -3.98 19.13
C ASP A 58 17.38 -2.81 18.60
N GLY A 59 17.15 -1.61 19.10
CA GLY A 59 18.05 -0.47 18.90
C GLY A 59 18.14 0.06 17.47
N VAL A 60 17.21 -0.28 16.60
CA VAL A 60 17.09 0.41 15.33
C VAL A 60 16.41 1.73 15.61
N GLU A 61 17.20 2.80 15.78
CA GLU A 61 16.66 4.13 15.51
C GLU A 61 16.00 4.01 14.12
N LEU A 62 14.67 4.20 14.10
CA LEU A 62 13.96 4.35 12.83
C LEU A 62 14.77 5.36 12.04
N PRO A 63 15.30 5.03 10.86
CA PRO A 63 16.14 5.95 10.13
C PRO A 63 15.30 7.19 9.93
N LYS A 64 15.65 8.25 10.64
CA LYS A 64 15.22 9.60 10.31
C LYS A 64 15.57 9.70 8.84
N SER A 65 14.56 9.73 8.02
CA SER A 65 14.57 9.71 6.57
C SER A 65 15.72 10.55 5.99
N ASN A 66 16.95 10.04 6.09
CA ASN A 66 18.03 10.39 5.19
C ASN A 66 17.87 9.42 4.01
N ARG A 67 16.96 9.77 3.12
CA ARG A 67 16.90 9.18 1.80
C ARG A 67 18.23 9.52 1.11
N THR A 68 19.22 8.66 1.31
CA THR A 68 20.28 8.49 0.33
C THR A 68 19.54 7.99 -0.90
N VAL A 69 19.50 8.82 -1.92
CA VAL A 69 18.97 8.53 -3.24
C VAL A 69 19.83 7.42 -3.85
N THR A 70 19.57 6.18 -3.46
CA THR A 70 19.86 5.07 -4.35
C THR A 70 18.78 5.16 -5.42
N GLU A 71 19.19 5.35 -6.66
CA GLU A 71 18.35 5.35 -7.85
C GLU A 71 17.40 4.14 -7.83
N LYS A 72 16.27 4.25 -7.10
CA LYS A 72 15.12 3.45 -7.40
C LYS A 72 14.71 3.92 -8.79
N LYS A 73 14.87 3.08 -9.81
CA LYS A 73 14.19 3.24 -11.09
C LYS A 73 12.77 3.64 -10.75
N ASP A 74 12.47 4.93 -10.84
CA ASP A 74 11.10 5.43 -10.84
C ASP A 74 10.44 4.76 -12.02
N PHE A 75 9.72 3.69 -11.76
CA PHE A 75 8.88 3.08 -12.75
C PHE A 75 7.86 4.12 -13.16
N GLY A 76 8.32 5.00 -14.06
CA GLY A 76 7.52 5.69 -15.02
C GLY A 76 6.41 6.60 -14.53
N LYS A 77 6.64 7.50 -13.55
CA LYS A 77 5.80 8.69 -13.41
C LYS A 77 6.19 9.70 -14.48
N THR A 78 5.26 10.01 -15.37
CA THR A 78 5.40 11.10 -16.35
C THR A 78 4.35 12.14 -16.01
N LEU A 79 4.77 13.33 -15.60
CA LEU A 79 3.86 14.44 -15.30
C LEU A 79 3.66 15.31 -16.54
N PHE A 80 2.48 15.88 -16.67
CA PHE A 80 2.14 16.82 -17.72
C PHE A 80 2.41 18.25 -17.29
N GLU A 81 2.80 19.10 -18.20
CA GLU A 81 2.99 20.54 -17.95
C GLU A 81 1.67 21.24 -17.55
N LYS A 82 0.56 20.81 -18.11
CA LYS A 82 -0.77 21.31 -17.80
C LYS A 82 -1.70 20.15 -17.43
N PRO A 83 -2.60 20.36 -16.44
CA PRO A 83 -3.60 19.35 -16.13
C PRO A 83 -4.45 19.00 -17.35
N GLY A 84 -4.65 17.71 -17.56
CA GLY A 84 -5.51 17.18 -18.62
C GLY A 84 -6.99 17.29 -18.28
N GLU A 85 -7.78 16.41 -18.91
CA GLU A 85 -9.22 16.38 -18.75
C GLU A 85 -9.66 15.89 -17.35
N CYS A 86 -10.93 16.12 -17.04
CA CYS A 86 -11.59 15.58 -15.87
C CYS A 86 -11.80 14.06 -16.04
N VAL A 87 -11.16 13.25 -15.22
CA VAL A 87 -11.26 11.78 -15.27
C VAL A 87 -12.43 11.29 -14.45
N SER A 88 -12.65 11.90 -13.26
CA SER A 88 -13.73 11.52 -12.36
C SER A 88 -14.09 12.64 -11.38
N ARG A 89 -15.36 12.63 -10.92
CA ARG A 89 -15.86 13.46 -9.82
C ARG A 89 -16.28 12.61 -8.62
N LYS A 90 -15.91 11.34 -8.62
CA LYS A 90 -16.27 10.36 -7.59
C LYS A 90 -15.17 10.25 -6.55
N ASN A 91 -15.47 9.54 -5.48
CA ASN A 91 -14.49 9.18 -4.47
C ASN A 91 -13.62 8.02 -4.96
N PHE A 92 -12.49 7.82 -4.29
CA PHE A 92 -11.55 6.74 -4.59
C PHE A 92 -11.24 5.95 -3.32
N GLU A 93 -11.10 4.64 -3.44
CA GLU A 93 -10.66 3.75 -2.37
C GLU A 93 -9.21 3.34 -2.62
N VAL A 94 -8.35 3.60 -1.65
CA VAL A 94 -6.94 3.24 -1.71
C VAL A 94 -6.78 1.72 -1.65
N GLN A 95 -6.21 1.14 -2.70
CA GLN A 95 -5.92 -0.29 -2.78
C GLN A 95 -4.51 -0.62 -2.30
N LYS A 96 -3.57 0.30 -2.57
CA LYS A 96 -2.16 0.09 -2.23
C LYS A 96 -1.45 1.43 -2.03
N VAL A 97 -0.65 1.50 -0.98
CA VAL A 97 0.29 2.61 -0.76
C VAL A 97 1.67 2.18 -1.24
N LEU A 98 2.30 3.03 -2.04
CA LEU A 98 3.65 2.82 -2.56
C LEU A 98 4.69 3.29 -1.54
N ASP A 99 5.93 2.81 -1.67
CA ASP A 99 7.06 3.24 -0.82
C ASP A 99 7.33 4.76 -0.90
N SER A 100 6.91 5.43 -1.99
CA SER A 100 6.96 6.88 -2.15
C SER A 100 5.91 7.62 -1.31
N GLY A 101 4.98 6.91 -0.69
CA GLY A 101 3.83 7.47 0.00
C GLY A 101 2.62 7.71 -0.90
N ASP A 102 2.76 7.60 -2.23
CA ASP A 102 1.64 7.74 -3.16
C ASP A 102 0.68 6.55 -3.06
N ALA A 103 -0.56 6.74 -3.48
CA ALA A 103 -1.59 5.73 -3.39
C ALA A 103 -2.13 5.30 -4.75
N ILE A 104 -2.18 4.00 -5.01
CA ILE A 104 -2.99 3.42 -6.07
C ILE A 104 -4.40 3.23 -5.52
N ALA A 105 -5.39 3.78 -6.22
CA ALA A 105 -6.77 3.79 -5.77
C ALA A 105 -7.74 3.48 -6.91
N LEU A 106 -8.89 2.89 -6.57
CA LEU A 106 -9.99 2.62 -7.48
C LEU A 106 -11.13 3.61 -7.27
N GLU A 107 -11.75 4.05 -8.35
CA GLU A 107 -12.96 4.87 -8.27
C GLU A 107 -14.07 4.09 -7.58
N ILE A 108 -14.79 4.75 -6.67
CA ILE A 108 -15.95 4.19 -6.00
C ILE A 108 -17.21 4.65 -6.70
N ARG A 109 -18.11 3.71 -6.95
CA ARG A 109 -19.48 3.95 -7.42
C ARG A 109 -20.46 3.48 -6.37
N GLU A 110 -21.47 4.30 -6.15
CA GLU A 110 -22.57 4.00 -5.25
C GLU A 110 -23.83 3.76 -6.08
N THR A 111 -24.51 2.67 -5.81
CA THR A 111 -25.79 2.36 -6.44
C THR A 111 -26.92 3.16 -5.77
N ILE A 112 -28.08 3.25 -6.43
CA ILE A 112 -29.30 3.86 -5.88
C ILE A 112 -29.76 3.15 -4.59
N SER A 113 -29.43 1.87 -4.46
CA SER A 113 -29.70 1.06 -3.25
C SER A 113 -28.66 1.25 -2.14
N GLY A 114 -27.67 2.12 -2.31
CA GLY A 114 -26.62 2.40 -1.31
C GLY A 114 -25.47 1.38 -1.28
N HIS A 115 -25.46 0.39 -2.18
CA HIS A 115 -24.30 -0.52 -2.30
C HIS A 115 -23.14 0.21 -2.96
N VAL A 116 -21.96 0.10 -2.33
CA VAL A 116 -20.71 0.67 -2.83
C VAL A 116 -19.92 -0.43 -3.53
N PHE A 117 -19.41 -0.13 -4.72
CA PHE A 117 -18.51 -1.00 -5.46
C PHE A 117 -17.41 -0.18 -6.14
N THR A 118 -16.27 -0.79 -6.36
CA THR A 118 -15.17 -0.18 -7.11
C THR A 118 -15.41 -0.33 -8.62
N SER A 119 -15.04 0.70 -9.38
CA SER A 119 -15.03 0.64 -10.85
C SER A 119 -13.66 0.16 -11.35
N ASP A 120 -13.55 -0.04 -12.66
CA ASP A 120 -12.28 -0.42 -13.32
C ASP A 120 -11.31 0.76 -13.45
N LEU A 121 -11.73 1.98 -13.06
CA LEU A 121 -10.87 3.16 -13.12
C LEU A 121 -9.88 3.15 -11.95
N GLU A 122 -8.67 2.76 -12.26
CA GLU A 122 -7.52 2.78 -11.34
C GLU A 122 -6.66 4.03 -11.58
N VAL A 123 -6.25 4.69 -10.53
CA VAL A 123 -5.50 5.94 -10.57
C VAL A 123 -4.35 5.93 -9.57
N LEU A 124 -3.32 6.76 -9.83
CA LEU A 124 -2.32 7.11 -8.81
C LEU A 124 -2.65 8.49 -8.24
N ILE A 125 -2.72 8.57 -6.91
CA ILE A 125 -2.85 9.81 -6.15
C ILE A 125 -1.50 10.11 -5.52
N LEU A 126 -0.93 11.28 -5.83
CA LEU A 126 0.37 11.68 -5.27
C LEU A 126 0.21 12.10 -3.81
N ALA A 127 1.15 11.64 -2.98
CA ALA A 127 1.28 12.11 -1.60
C ALA A 127 1.60 13.59 -1.61
N GLN A 128 0.86 14.37 -0.82
CA GLN A 128 1.18 15.75 -0.53
C GLN A 128 1.94 15.82 0.81
N GLU A 129 2.64 16.91 1.03
CA GLU A 129 3.34 17.15 2.30
C GLU A 129 2.34 17.04 3.48
N GLY A 130 2.61 16.13 4.42
CA GLY A 130 1.71 15.85 5.55
C GLY A 130 0.54 14.89 5.28
N SER A 131 0.38 14.38 4.06
CA SER A 131 -0.62 13.36 3.77
C SER A 131 -0.05 11.95 3.96
N ASN A 132 -0.74 11.12 4.74
CA ASN A 132 -0.44 9.70 4.87
C ASN A 132 -1.64 8.90 4.36
N PHE A 133 -1.45 8.19 3.26
CA PHE A 133 -2.43 7.24 2.78
C PHE A 133 -2.30 5.90 3.52
N TYR A 134 -3.42 5.18 3.63
CA TYR A 134 -3.47 3.81 4.14
C TYR A 134 -4.47 2.99 3.31
N ASN A 135 -4.29 1.67 3.29
CA ASN A 135 -5.15 0.77 2.53
C ASN A 135 -6.62 0.88 2.99
N ASN A 136 -7.54 0.78 2.05
CA ASN A 136 -8.99 0.93 2.23
C ASN A 136 -9.43 2.35 2.67
N GLN A 137 -8.54 3.33 2.63
CA GLN A 137 -8.90 4.72 2.87
C GLN A 137 -9.78 5.25 1.74
N ILE A 138 -10.88 5.92 2.11
CA ILE A 138 -11.71 6.64 1.14
C ILE A 138 -11.19 8.07 0.94
N VAL A 139 -10.64 8.32 -0.23
CA VAL A 139 -10.24 9.66 -0.66
C VAL A 139 -11.46 10.34 -1.29
N LYS A 140 -12.04 11.30 -0.55
CA LYS A 140 -13.24 12.00 -0.99
C LYS A 140 -12.88 13.07 -2.02
N ALA A 141 -13.64 13.09 -3.12
CA ALA A 141 -13.57 14.19 -4.07
C ALA A 141 -14.10 15.49 -3.41
N PRO A 142 -13.30 16.57 -3.36
CA PRO A 142 -13.77 17.83 -2.79
C PRO A 142 -14.95 18.37 -3.60
N LYS A 143 -15.94 18.96 -2.93
CA LYS A 143 -17.14 19.49 -3.57
C LYS A 143 -16.79 20.50 -4.67
N GLY A 144 -17.32 20.28 -5.87
CA GLY A 144 -17.08 21.13 -7.04
C GLY A 144 -15.73 20.91 -7.73
N LYS A 145 -14.88 20.03 -7.20
CA LYS A 145 -13.61 19.67 -7.82
C LYS A 145 -13.75 18.43 -8.70
N CYS A 146 -12.79 18.30 -9.60
CA CYS A 146 -12.66 17.12 -10.44
C CYS A 146 -11.27 16.51 -10.27
N ALA A 147 -11.20 15.19 -10.25
CA ALA A 147 -9.94 14.46 -10.42
C ALA A 147 -9.47 14.66 -11.86
N ARG A 148 -8.53 15.58 -12.07
CA ARG A 148 -7.92 15.83 -13.38
C ARG A 148 -6.66 15.01 -13.53
N GLN A 149 -6.44 14.49 -14.71
CA GLN A 149 -5.20 13.81 -15.03
C GLN A 149 -4.05 14.83 -15.08
N ILE A 150 -3.00 14.56 -14.31
CA ILE A 150 -1.79 15.38 -14.26
C ILE A 150 -0.56 14.63 -14.74
N GLY A 151 -0.73 13.38 -15.16
CA GLY A 151 0.35 12.52 -15.63
C GLY A 151 -0.09 11.08 -15.86
N ASN A 152 0.90 10.23 -16.13
CA ASN A 152 0.74 8.78 -16.25
C ASN A 152 1.72 8.08 -15.32
N TYR A 153 1.29 6.97 -14.74
CA TYR A 153 2.12 6.07 -13.95
C TYR A 153 2.16 4.70 -14.61
N LYS A 154 3.38 4.25 -14.93
CA LYS A 154 3.65 2.96 -15.55
C LYS A 154 4.27 2.03 -14.52
N TYR A 155 3.66 0.87 -14.26
CA TYR A 155 4.15 -0.10 -13.31
C TYR A 155 3.92 -1.53 -13.80
N GLN A 156 4.56 -2.49 -13.13
CA GLN A 156 4.38 -3.91 -13.44
C GLN A 156 3.41 -4.56 -12.45
N GLN A 157 2.44 -5.29 -12.99
CA GLN A 157 1.50 -6.07 -12.22
C GLN A 157 1.34 -7.46 -12.87
N TYR A 158 1.60 -8.52 -12.11
CA TYR A 158 1.50 -9.92 -12.58
C TYR A 158 2.21 -10.20 -13.91
N GLY A 159 3.42 -9.66 -14.10
CA GLY A 159 4.20 -9.83 -15.32
C GLY A 159 3.79 -8.97 -16.52
N SER A 160 2.70 -8.20 -16.40
CA SER A 160 2.22 -7.26 -17.42
C SER A 160 2.53 -5.82 -17.02
N THR A 161 2.80 -4.98 -18.01
CA THR A 161 2.95 -3.54 -17.80
C THR A 161 1.60 -2.86 -17.83
N LYS A 162 1.27 -2.13 -16.78
CA LYS A 162 0.04 -1.34 -16.66
C LYS A 162 0.38 0.14 -16.65
N VAL A 163 -0.47 0.95 -17.28
CA VAL A 163 -0.37 2.42 -17.28
C VAL A 163 -1.68 2.97 -16.73
N ILE A 164 -1.60 3.76 -15.67
CA ILE A 164 -2.76 4.40 -15.03
C ILE A 164 -2.56 5.92 -14.96
N PRO A 165 -3.66 6.71 -14.95
CA PRO A 165 -3.55 8.15 -14.81
C PRO A 165 -3.08 8.54 -13.41
N ILE A 166 -2.21 9.53 -13.34
CA ILE A 166 -1.91 10.28 -12.11
C ILE A 166 -2.94 11.40 -12.01
N ILE A 167 -3.61 11.54 -10.88
CA ILE A 167 -4.67 12.52 -10.71
C ILE A 167 -4.38 13.55 -9.61
N ALA A 168 -4.98 14.73 -9.77
CA ALA A 168 -5.10 15.75 -8.73
C ALA A 168 -6.51 16.36 -8.76
N PHE A 169 -7.06 16.69 -7.58
CA PHE A 169 -8.34 17.37 -7.48
C PHE A 169 -8.18 18.89 -7.69
N LYS A 170 -8.68 19.38 -8.81
CA LYS A 170 -8.61 20.79 -9.19
C LYS A 170 -9.96 21.33 -9.62
#